data_0e2c393f7f06bfb250244e5518c21684
#
_entry.id   0e2c393f7f06bfb250244e5518c21684
#
_cell.length_a   1.000
_cell.length_b   1.000
_cell.length_c   1.000
_cell.angle_alpha   90.00
_cell.angle_beta   90.00
_cell.angle_gamma   90.00
#
_symmetry.space_group_name_H-M   'P 1'
#
loop_
_entity.id
_entity.type
_entity.pdbx_description
1 polymer ?
#
loop_
_entity_poly.entity_id
_entity_poly.type
_entity_poly.pdbx_seq_one_letter_code
_entity_poly.pdbx_strand_id
1 'polypeptide(L)'
;MQLPWTGGIIGNMSITYKDAAGIEGMRLAGRLASEVLDYLTPFVKPGVTTNEIDRLAHDYMTQVQGTIPATLGYGPPGYVPYPKSLCTSVNHQVCHGIPNDKPLKKGDIVNIDVTVITKDGWHGDNSRMYLIGEASIAAKRLCKVTYEAMWQGIMRVKPGVRLGDIGFAIQTYAEKQGFSVVREFCGHGVGQKFHEEPQVLHYGRPGTLEELMPGMTFTIEPMINAGKRDIKDGPEKDGWSIVTRDHSLSAQWEHTILVTETGYEVLTLSAGSPPIPAFVADFLVQNNPAQVLVSA
;
A
#
# COMPACT_ATOMS: atom_id res chain seq x y z
N MET A 1 -21.94 -8.17 9.14
CA MET A 1 -21.46 -8.71 7.86
C MET A 1 -19.95 -8.75 8.00
N GLN A 2 -19.31 -9.89 7.95
CA GLN A 2 -17.84 -9.98 7.98
C GLN A 2 -17.36 -9.47 6.62
N LEU A 3 -16.51 -8.44 6.66
CA LEU A 3 -15.85 -7.95 5.45
C LEU A 3 -14.96 -9.07 4.87
N PRO A 4 -14.90 -9.25 3.55
CA PRO A 4 -14.28 -10.41 2.90
C PRO A 4 -12.77 -10.56 3.19
N TRP A 5 -12.12 -9.57 3.70
CA TRP A 5 -10.67 -9.50 3.93
C TRP A 5 -10.27 -9.72 5.39
N THR A 6 -11.22 -9.80 6.34
CA THR A 6 -10.92 -10.08 7.73
C THR A 6 -10.79 -11.58 7.98
N GLY A 7 -9.60 -12.12 7.86
CA GLY A 7 -9.24 -13.44 8.43
C GLY A 7 -9.71 -14.70 7.72
N GLY A 8 -10.39 -14.60 6.54
CA GLY A 8 -10.92 -15.77 5.86
C GLY A 8 -10.01 -16.42 4.81
N ILE A 9 -9.02 -15.70 4.29
CA ILE A 9 -8.17 -16.17 3.19
C ILE A 9 -6.83 -16.73 3.69
N ILE A 10 -6.34 -16.29 4.83
CA ILE A 10 -5.02 -16.62 5.37
C ILE A 10 -5.07 -17.77 6.40
N GLY A 11 -6.20 -18.44 6.54
CA GLY A 11 -6.34 -19.55 7.50
C GLY A 11 -5.36 -20.69 7.20
N ASN A 12 -4.44 -20.98 8.12
CA ASN A 12 -3.44 -22.07 8.09
C ASN A 12 -2.26 -21.91 7.10
N MET A 13 -1.91 -20.73 6.64
CA MET A 13 -0.65 -20.52 5.92
C MET A 13 0.48 -20.17 6.92
N SER A 14 1.63 -20.78 6.76
CA SER A 14 2.85 -20.41 7.50
C SER A 14 3.51 -19.19 6.84
N ILE A 15 4.18 -18.36 7.63
CA ILE A 15 5.03 -17.28 7.12
C ILE A 15 6.10 -17.87 6.21
N THR A 16 6.26 -17.30 5.01
CA THR A 16 7.32 -17.68 4.07
C THR A 16 8.54 -16.80 4.22
N TYR A 17 9.71 -17.42 4.28
CA TYR A 17 10.98 -16.72 4.33
C TYR A 17 11.65 -16.86 2.96
N LYS A 18 11.95 -15.73 2.33
CA LYS A 18 12.55 -15.70 1.00
C LYS A 18 14.05 -15.98 1.12
N ASP A 19 14.53 -16.94 0.36
CA ASP A 19 15.97 -17.16 0.16
C ASP A 19 16.57 -16.08 -0.77
N ALA A 20 17.84 -16.16 -1.07
CA ALA A 20 18.53 -15.18 -1.91
C ALA A 20 17.87 -15.02 -3.29
N ALA A 21 17.41 -16.10 -3.91
CA ALA A 21 16.74 -16.05 -5.21
C ALA A 21 15.35 -15.41 -5.09
N GLY A 22 14.61 -15.75 -4.05
CA GLY A 22 13.31 -15.15 -3.75
C GLY A 22 13.40 -13.64 -3.45
N ILE A 23 14.44 -13.21 -2.74
CA ILE A 23 14.71 -11.79 -2.48
C ILE A 23 14.95 -11.03 -3.79
N GLU A 24 15.73 -11.57 -4.72
CA GLU A 24 15.92 -10.95 -6.04
C GLU A 24 14.62 -10.91 -6.85
N GLY A 25 13.80 -11.97 -6.77
CA GLY A 25 12.48 -11.99 -7.37
C GLY A 25 11.57 -10.89 -6.81
N MET A 26 11.57 -10.69 -5.49
CA MET A 26 10.81 -9.63 -4.84
C MET A 26 11.34 -8.22 -5.16
N ARG A 27 12.66 -8.04 -5.26
CA ARG A 27 13.27 -6.77 -5.71
C ARG A 27 12.83 -6.40 -7.12
N LEU A 28 12.85 -7.38 -8.04
CA LEU A 28 12.36 -7.18 -9.41
C LEU A 28 10.87 -6.81 -9.41
N ALA A 29 10.04 -7.56 -8.70
CA ALA A 29 8.60 -7.31 -8.65
C ALA A 29 8.27 -5.94 -8.06
N GLY A 30 8.89 -5.56 -6.94
CA GLY A 30 8.70 -4.25 -6.30
C GLY A 30 9.12 -3.09 -7.20
N ARG A 31 10.25 -3.21 -7.91
CA ARG A 31 10.68 -2.23 -8.91
C ARG A 31 9.65 -2.07 -10.02
N LEU A 32 9.18 -3.18 -10.59
CA LEU A 32 8.21 -3.16 -11.69
C LEU A 32 6.87 -2.53 -11.26
N ALA A 33 6.38 -2.81 -10.04
CA ALA A 33 5.19 -2.14 -9.51
C ALA A 33 5.38 -0.62 -9.40
N SER A 34 6.54 -0.18 -8.91
CA SER A 34 6.86 1.25 -8.77
C SER A 34 6.99 1.95 -10.12
N GLU A 35 7.55 1.29 -11.13
CA GLU A 35 7.66 1.80 -12.50
C GLU A 35 6.28 2.05 -13.13
N VAL A 36 5.25 1.24 -12.80
CA VAL A 36 3.87 1.51 -13.24
C VAL A 36 3.37 2.83 -12.67
N LEU A 37 3.56 3.07 -11.38
CA LEU A 37 3.16 4.33 -10.73
C LEU A 37 3.91 5.53 -11.29
N ASP A 38 5.21 5.39 -11.57
CA ASP A 38 6.01 6.44 -12.22
C ASP A 38 5.49 6.74 -13.62
N TYR A 39 5.21 5.71 -14.42
CA TYR A 39 4.62 5.86 -15.75
C TYR A 39 3.26 6.56 -15.71
N LEU A 40 2.41 6.24 -14.73
CA LEU A 40 1.07 6.83 -14.61
C LEU A 40 1.09 8.29 -14.15
N THR A 41 2.10 8.71 -13.39
CA THR A 41 2.16 10.03 -12.74
C THR A 41 1.82 11.21 -13.66
N PRO A 42 2.33 11.35 -14.89
CA PRO A 42 2.01 12.49 -15.76
C PRO A 42 0.56 12.48 -16.29
N PHE A 43 -0.13 11.34 -16.22
CA PHE A 43 -1.51 11.20 -16.70
C PHE A 43 -2.55 11.46 -15.60
N VAL A 44 -2.16 11.40 -14.32
CA VAL A 44 -3.06 11.59 -13.17
C VAL A 44 -3.29 13.09 -12.94
N LYS A 45 -4.34 13.63 -13.60
CA LYS A 45 -4.64 15.06 -13.62
C LYS A 45 -6.15 15.32 -13.75
N PRO A 46 -6.61 16.57 -13.51
CA PRO A 46 -8.04 16.89 -13.68
C PRO A 46 -8.55 16.53 -15.08
N GLY A 47 -9.74 15.93 -15.15
CA GLY A 47 -10.41 15.53 -16.37
C GLY A 47 -10.12 14.11 -16.87
N VAL A 48 -9.07 13.44 -16.39
CA VAL A 48 -8.84 12.02 -16.69
C VAL A 48 -9.83 11.16 -15.93
N THR A 49 -10.29 10.06 -16.51
CA THR A 49 -11.10 9.06 -15.81
C THR A 49 -10.20 7.99 -15.19
N THR A 50 -10.67 7.37 -14.10
CA THR A 50 -9.93 6.27 -13.50
C THR A 50 -9.91 5.03 -14.41
N ASN A 51 -10.90 4.84 -15.31
CA ASN A 51 -10.86 3.84 -16.37
C ASN A 51 -9.71 4.08 -17.36
N GLU A 52 -9.41 5.33 -17.69
CA GLU A 52 -8.27 5.63 -18.57
C GLU A 52 -6.94 5.35 -17.85
N ILE A 53 -6.84 5.64 -16.56
CA ILE A 53 -5.67 5.29 -15.75
C ILE A 53 -5.48 3.77 -15.70
N ASP A 54 -6.55 3.00 -15.48
CA ASP A 54 -6.53 1.54 -15.49
C ASP A 54 -6.08 0.98 -16.84
N ARG A 55 -6.62 1.51 -17.94
CA ARG A 55 -6.20 1.12 -19.31
C ARG A 55 -4.71 1.34 -19.54
N LEU A 56 -4.20 2.54 -19.20
CA LEU A 56 -2.79 2.87 -19.32
C LEU A 56 -1.90 1.93 -18.49
N ALA A 57 -2.30 1.63 -17.25
CA ALA A 57 -1.59 0.70 -16.41
C ALA A 57 -1.60 -0.71 -16.97
N HIS A 58 -2.76 -1.20 -17.41
CA HIS A 58 -2.90 -2.52 -18.05
C HIS A 58 -1.98 -2.68 -19.25
N ASP A 59 -2.00 -1.69 -20.16
CA ASP A 59 -1.17 -1.70 -21.37
C ASP A 59 0.33 -1.67 -21.01
N TYR A 60 0.73 -0.85 -20.04
CA TYR A 60 2.12 -0.76 -19.60
C TYR A 60 2.60 -2.07 -18.97
N MET A 61 1.84 -2.65 -18.03
CA MET A 61 2.15 -3.94 -17.40
C MET A 61 2.28 -5.05 -18.44
N THR A 62 1.28 -5.20 -19.32
CA THR A 62 1.19 -6.35 -20.21
C THR A 62 2.07 -6.22 -21.46
N GLN A 63 2.15 -5.04 -22.07
CA GLN A 63 2.82 -4.85 -23.36
C GLN A 63 4.28 -4.35 -23.21
N VAL A 64 4.57 -3.57 -22.15
CA VAL A 64 5.91 -3.01 -21.93
C VAL A 64 6.72 -3.87 -20.96
N GLN A 65 6.17 -4.16 -19.77
CA GLN A 65 6.87 -4.94 -18.76
C GLN A 65 6.75 -6.46 -18.99
N GLY A 66 5.69 -6.91 -19.66
CA GLY A 66 5.37 -8.34 -19.78
C GLY A 66 4.98 -8.97 -18.45
N THR A 67 4.43 -8.16 -17.53
CA THR A 67 3.88 -8.60 -16.24
C THR A 67 2.37 -8.84 -16.36
N ILE A 68 1.79 -9.44 -15.34
CA ILE A 68 0.35 -9.70 -15.25
C ILE A 68 -0.21 -8.80 -14.13
N PRO A 69 -1.32 -8.05 -14.38
CA PRO A 69 -2.02 -7.34 -13.30
C PRO A 69 -2.61 -8.33 -12.29
N ALA A 70 -2.15 -8.31 -11.05
CA ALA A 70 -2.57 -9.28 -10.02
C ALA A 70 -4.03 -9.11 -9.59
N THR A 71 -4.53 -7.88 -9.64
CA THR A 71 -5.90 -7.56 -9.23
C THR A 71 -6.95 -8.02 -10.24
N LEU A 72 -6.62 -8.06 -11.55
CA LEU A 72 -7.58 -8.43 -12.59
C LEU A 72 -8.03 -9.89 -12.43
N GLY A 73 -9.31 -10.09 -12.17
CA GLY A 73 -9.90 -11.40 -11.93
C GLY A 73 -9.63 -11.96 -10.51
N TYR A 74 -8.97 -11.21 -9.65
CA TYR A 74 -8.73 -11.61 -8.27
C TYR A 74 -10.03 -11.67 -7.46
N GLY A 75 -10.13 -12.65 -6.61
CA GLY A 75 -11.23 -12.78 -5.64
C GLY A 75 -11.22 -14.13 -4.96
N PRO A 76 -11.58 -14.19 -3.66
CA PRO A 76 -11.75 -15.47 -2.98
C PRO A 76 -12.95 -16.23 -3.53
N PRO A 77 -13.01 -17.55 -3.32
CA PRO A 77 -14.15 -18.36 -3.75
C PRO A 77 -15.49 -17.79 -3.25
N GLY A 78 -16.42 -17.58 -4.18
CA GLY A 78 -17.75 -17.03 -3.88
C GLY A 78 -17.88 -15.51 -3.96
N TYR A 79 -16.78 -14.80 -4.24
CA TYR A 79 -16.81 -13.36 -4.50
C TYR A 79 -16.83 -13.05 -6.00
N VAL A 80 -17.37 -11.88 -6.35
CA VAL A 80 -17.26 -11.38 -7.72
C VAL A 80 -15.79 -11.03 -7.97
N PRO A 81 -15.17 -11.60 -9.03
CA PRO A 81 -13.78 -11.26 -9.36
C PRO A 81 -13.59 -9.76 -9.56
N TYR A 82 -12.50 -9.21 -9.06
CA TYR A 82 -12.18 -7.80 -9.24
C TYR A 82 -12.00 -7.49 -10.73
N PRO A 83 -12.69 -6.49 -11.31
CA PRO A 83 -12.82 -6.37 -12.76
C PRO A 83 -11.73 -5.54 -13.44
N LYS A 84 -10.73 -5.05 -12.71
CA LYS A 84 -9.76 -4.07 -13.18
C LYS A 84 -8.32 -4.45 -12.85
N SER A 85 -7.36 -3.80 -13.50
CA SER A 85 -5.93 -4.09 -13.40
C SER A 85 -5.24 -3.39 -12.23
N LEU A 86 -5.91 -2.41 -11.61
CA LEU A 86 -5.45 -1.70 -10.43
C LEU A 86 -6.66 -1.17 -9.64
N CYS A 87 -6.43 -0.72 -8.41
CA CYS A 87 -7.46 -0.04 -7.62
C CYS A 87 -7.27 1.49 -7.71
N THR A 88 -8.40 2.24 -7.70
CA THR A 88 -8.41 3.70 -7.64
C THR A 88 -9.41 4.17 -6.60
N SER A 89 -8.90 4.63 -5.46
CA SER A 89 -9.75 5.05 -4.33
C SER A 89 -9.76 6.58 -4.23
N VAL A 90 -10.90 7.20 -4.56
CA VAL A 90 -11.05 8.65 -4.69
C VAL A 90 -11.71 9.24 -3.44
N ASN A 91 -11.10 10.27 -2.84
CA ASN A 91 -11.62 11.07 -1.73
C ASN A 91 -11.98 10.24 -0.48
N HIS A 92 -13.25 9.91 -0.30
CA HIS A 92 -13.77 9.15 0.85
C HIS A 92 -13.74 7.63 0.63
N GLN A 93 -13.29 7.15 -0.53
CA GLN A 93 -12.98 5.74 -0.72
C GLN A 93 -11.70 5.40 0.03
N VAL A 94 -11.78 4.36 0.85
CA VAL A 94 -10.70 3.92 1.73
C VAL A 94 -9.72 3.04 0.97
N CYS A 95 -10.24 2.03 0.28
CA CYS A 95 -9.47 1.08 -0.54
C CYS A 95 -10.38 0.37 -1.55
N HIS A 96 -9.77 -0.41 -2.45
CA HIS A 96 -10.40 -1.25 -3.45
C HIS A 96 -11.39 -0.54 -4.39
N GLY A 97 -11.26 0.77 -4.55
CA GLY A 97 -12.11 1.55 -5.46
C GLY A 97 -11.94 1.04 -6.89
N ILE A 98 -13.07 0.68 -7.53
CA ILE A 98 -13.08 0.20 -8.92
C ILE A 98 -12.95 1.38 -9.88
N PRO A 99 -11.98 1.39 -10.81
CA PRO A 99 -11.89 2.34 -11.91
C PRO A 99 -13.20 2.50 -12.69
N ASN A 100 -13.57 3.73 -13.00
CA ASN A 100 -14.83 4.07 -13.65
C ASN A 100 -14.68 5.31 -14.58
N ASP A 101 -15.76 5.70 -15.26
CA ASP A 101 -15.77 6.80 -16.23
C ASP A 101 -16.00 8.20 -15.63
N LYS A 102 -16.04 8.33 -14.29
CA LYS A 102 -16.14 9.63 -13.64
C LYS A 102 -14.78 10.34 -13.74
N PRO A 103 -14.71 11.54 -14.35
CA PRO A 103 -13.44 12.26 -14.45
C PRO A 103 -13.01 12.79 -13.09
N LEU A 104 -11.71 12.69 -12.80
CA LEU A 104 -11.10 13.31 -11.63
C LEU A 104 -11.25 14.83 -11.71
N LYS A 105 -11.60 15.45 -10.57
CA LYS A 105 -11.85 16.88 -10.46
C LYS A 105 -10.71 17.58 -9.75
N LYS A 106 -10.48 18.85 -10.07
CA LYS A 106 -9.56 19.69 -9.30
C LYS A 106 -9.99 19.70 -7.83
N GLY A 107 -9.07 19.37 -6.95
CA GLY A 107 -9.29 19.24 -5.51
C GLY A 107 -9.48 17.82 -5.00
N ASP A 108 -9.71 16.85 -5.88
CA ASP A 108 -9.74 15.44 -5.50
C ASP A 108 -8.37 14.96 -5.01
N ILE A 109 -8.41 13.92 -4.18
CA ILE A 109 -7.27 13.06 -3.89
C ILE A 109 -7.58 11.65 -4.36
N VAL A 110 -6.61 10.91 -4.86
CA VAL A 110 -6.80 9.54 -5.30
C VAL A 110 -5.60 8.68 -4.89
N ASN A 111 -5.88 7.52 -4.30
CA ASN A 111 -4.91 6.44 -4.17
C ASN A 111 -4.97 5.61 -5.45
N ILE A 112 -3.81 5.31 -6.01
CA ILE A 112 -3.63 4.34 -7.09
C ILE A 112 -2.78 3.21 -6.53
N ASP A 113 -3.32 2.00 -6.58
CA ASP A 113 -2.77 0.82 -5.95
C ASP A 113 -2.56 -0.25 -7.03
N VAL A 114 -1.32 -0.70 -7.15
CA VAL A 114 -0.82 -1.53 -8.26
C VAL A 114 -0.12 -2.76 -7.73
N THR A 115 -0.60 -3.93 -8.15
CA THR A 115 0.11 -5.19 -7.93
C THR A 115 0.42 -5.85 -9.27
N VAL A 116 1.70 -6.13 -9.51
CA VAL A 116 2.18 -6.84 -10.70
C VAL A 116 2.61 -8.26 -10.33
N ILE A 117 2.43 -9.21 -11.27
CA ILE A 117 3.01 -10.54 -11.19
C ILE A 117 4.12 -10.66 -12.24
N THR A 118 5.31 -10.99 -11.82
CA THR A 118 6.45 -11.26 -12.72
C THR A 118 6.27 -12.62 -13.42
N LYS A 119 7.09 -12.88 -14.45
CA LYS A 119 7.09 -14.17 -15.17
C LYS A 119 7.35 -15.37 -14.25
N ASP A 120 8.12 -15.16 -13.18
CA ASP A 120 8.47 -16.19 -12.20
C ASP A 120 7.47 -16.25 -11.04
N GLY A 121 6.35 -15.52 -11.14
CA GLY A 121 5.25 -15.57 -10.19
C GLY A 121 5.41 -14.69 -8.94
N TRP A 122 6.43 -13.82 -8.88
CA TRP A 122 6.60 -12.89 -7.76
C TRP A 122 5.66 -11.69 -7.88
N HIS A 123 5.04 -11.31 -6.76
CA HIS A 123 4.13 -10.16 -6.69
C HIS A 123 4.88 -8.94 -6.16
N GLY A 124 4.75 -7.82 -6.85
CA GLY A 124 5.20 -6.50 -6.39
C GLY A 124 3.99 -5.64 -6.13
N ASP A 125 3.87 -5.12 -4.92
CA ASP A 125 2.70 -4.40 -4.42
C ASP A 125 3.09 -3.02 -3.92
N ASN A 126 2.40 -1.97 -4.41
CA ASN A 126 2.73 -0.59 -4.11
C ASN A 126 1.56 0.35 -4.39
N SER A 127 1.31 1.29 -3.51
CA SER A 127 0.32 2.33 -3.78
C SER A 127 0.83 3.75 -3.51
N ARG A 128 0.22 4.70 -4.20
CA ARG A 128 0.61 6.12 -4.13
C ARG A 128 -0.62 7.03 -4.13
N MET A 129 -0.56 8.09 -3.29
CA MET A 129 -1.54 9.17 -3.31
C MET A 129 -1.19 10.24 -4.34
N TYR A 130 -2.20 10.73 -5.04
CA TYR A 130 -2.11 11.84 -5.97
C TYR A 130 -3.07 12.95 -5.56
N LEU A 131 -2.58 14.19 -5.64
CA LEU A 131 -3.37 15.40 -5.44
C LEU A 131 -3.79 15.94 -6.82
N ILE A 132 -5.08 16.01 -7.09
CA ILE A 132 -5.59 16.36 -8.41
C ILE A 132 -5.72 17.89 -8.54
N GLY A 133 -4.76 18.50 -9.21
CA GLY A 133 -4.66 19.96 -9.29
C GLY A 133 -4.46 20.58 -7.89
N GLU A 134 -5.21 21.63 -7.58
CA GLU A 134 -5.09 22.34 -6.30
C GLU A 134 -6.01 21.71 -5.24
N ALA A 135 -5.47 20.78 -4.46
CA ALA A 135 -6.18 20.18 -3.34
C ALA A 135 -6.21 21.10 -2.11
N SER A 136 -7.19 20.92 -1.24
CA SER A 136 -7.33 21.69 0.00
C SER A 136 -6.16 21.45 0.96
N ILE A 137 -5.89 22.39 1.87
CA ILE A 137 -4.86 22.26 2.91
C ILE A 137 -5.13 21.00 3.76
N ALA A 138 -6.40 20.71 4.07
CA ALA A 138 -6.77 19.53 4.84
C ALA A 138 -6.45 18.23 4.09
N ALA A 139 -6.74 18.15 2.79
CA ALA A 139 -6.42 17.00 1.96
C ALA A 139 -4.90 16.78 1.83
N LYS A 140 -4.15 17.85 1.56
CA LYS A 140 -2.66 17.81 1.53
C LYS A 140 -2.09 17.31 2.85
N ARG A 141 -2.63 17.81 3.98
CA ARG A 141 -2.20 17.40 5.32
C ARG A 141 -2.49 15.92 5.59
N LEU A 142 -3.69 15.43 5.21
CA LEU A 142 -4.04 14.02 5.36
C LEU A 142 -3.06 13.13 4.58
N CYS A 143 -2.86 13.38 3.29
CA CYS A 143 -1.93 12.61 2.46
C CYS A 143 -0.50 12.61 3.03
N LYS A 144 -0.02 13.77 3.48
CA LYS A 144 1.30 13.92 4.10
C LYS A 144 1.42 13.10 5.39
N VAL A 145 0.46 13.23 6.31
CA VAL A 145 0.50 12.53 7.60
C VAL A 145 0.37 11.02 7.40
N THR A 146 -0.42 10.57 6.43
CA THR A 146 -0.52 9.13 6.09
C THR A 146 0.83 8.60 5.59
N TYR A 147 1.53 9.33 4.72
CA TYR A 147 2.87 8.98 4.27
C TYR A 147 3.87 8.92 5.42
N GLU A 148 3.87 9.93 6.28
CA GLU A 148 4.73 9.96 7.45
C GLU A 148 4.42 8.85 8.46
N ALA A 149 3.13 8.53 8.67
CA ALA A 149 2.71 7.42 9.53
C ALA A 149 3.21 6.07 9.01
N MET A 150 3.12 5.83 7.70
CA MET A 150 3.69 4.64 7.06
C MET A 150 5.19 4.53 7.37
N TRP A 151 5.95 5.60 7.21
CA TRP A 151 7.38 5.62 7.49
C TRP A 151 7.72 5.45 8.98
N GLN A 152 6.85 5.90 9.91
CA GLN A 152 7.01 5.58 11.34
C GLN A 152 6.97 4.06 11.59
N GLY A 153 6.10 3.35 10.85
CA GLY A 153 6.06 1.89 10.87
C GLY A 153 7.29 1.25 10.24
N ILE A 154 7.67 1.69 9.03
CA ILE A 154 8.83 1.15 8.29
C ILE A 154 10.12 1.24 9.11
N MET A 155 10.35 2.36 9.79
CA MET A 155 11.53 2.56 10.65
C MET A 155 11.62 1.59 11.84
N ARG A 156 10.53 0.89 12.20
CA ARG A 156 10.53 -0.13 13.26
C ARG A 156 11.01 -1.50 12.76
N VAL A 157 11.04 -1.71 11.45
CA VAL A 157 11.34 -3.01 10.85
C VAL A 157 12.82 -3.36 11.03
N LYS A 158 13.06 -4.41 11.80
CA LYS A 158 14.36 -5.09 11.94
C LYS A 158 14.14 -6.46 12.59
N PRO A 159 15.07 -7.41 12.46
CA PRO A 159 14.99 -8.70 13.16
C PRO A 159 14.77 -8.54 14.67
N GLY A 160 13.91 -9.38 15.24
CA GLY A 160 13.59 -9.39 16.67
C GLY A 160 12.52 -8.37 17.13
N VAL A 161 12.12 -7.43 16.28
CA VAL A 161 10.97 -6.55 16.53
C VAL A 161 9.68 -7.29 16.20
N ARG A 162 8.57 -6.94 16.84
CA ARG A 162 7.27 -7.58 16.58
C ARG A 162 6.36 -6.71 15.72
N LEU A 163 5.47 -7.35 14.97
CA LEU A 163 4.51 -6.64 14.10
C LEU A 163 3.66 -5.61 14.85
N GLY A 164 3.31 -5.88 16.12
CA GLY A 164 2.59 -4.91 16.96
C GLY A 164 3.34 -3.60 17.20
N ASP A 165 4.67 -3.59 17.12
CA ASP A 165 5.49 -2.37 17.23
C ASP A 165 5.31 -1.47 16.00
N ILE A 166 5.16 -2.07 14.80
CA ILE A 166 4.88 -1.37 13.55
C ILE A 166 3.52 -0.67 13.66
N GLY A 167 2.47 -1.45 13.96
CA GLY A 167 1.11 -0.91 14.08
C GLY A 167 0.97 0.16 15.15
N PHE A 168 1.63 -0.03 16.30
CA PHE A 168 1.64 0.96 17.37
C PHE A 168 2.30 2.29 16.93
N ALA A 169 3.40 2.24 16.19
CA ALA A 169 4.09 3.43 15.72
C ALA A 169 3.22 4.21 14.72
N ILE A 170 2.60 3.52 13.77
CA ILE A 170 1.67 4.10 12.78
C ILE A 170 0.50 4.77 13.49
N GLN A 171 -0.20 4.02 14.33
CA GLN A 171 -1.37 4.50 15.07
C GLN A 171 -1.04 5.72 15.93
N THR A 172 0.02 5.63 16.73
CA THR A 172 0.43 6.71 17.63
C THR A 172 0.69 8.00 16.86
N TYR A 173 1.38 7.90 15.71
CA TYR A 173 1.67 9.07 14.89
C TYR A 173 0.39 9.67 14.30
N ALA A 174 -0.44 8.87 13.64
CA ALA A 174 -1.66 9.33 12.98
C ALA A 174 -2.66 9.94 13.97
N GLU A 175 -2.90 9.27 15.11
CA GLU A 175 -3.84 9.75 16.13
C GLU A 175 -3.34 11.04 16.82
N LYS A 176 -2.03 11.18 17.05
CA LYS A 176 -1.44 12.43 17.57
C LYS A 176 -1.66 13.60 16.60
N GLN A 177 -1.76 13.33 15.31
CA GLN A 177 -2.07 14.33 14.29
C GLN A 177 -3.59 14.59 14.13
N GLY A 178 -4.43 13.93 14.91
CA GLY A 178 -5.89 14.10 14.91
C GLY A 178 -6.62 13.32 13.82
N PHE A 179 -5.98 12.27 13.27
CA PHE A 179 -6.55 11.37 12.27
C PHE A 179 -6.88 10.01 12.87
N SER A 180 -7.65 9.18 12.15
CA SER A 180 -8.07 7.86 12.60
C SER A 180 -7.51 6.75 11.73
N VAL A 181 -7.04 5.65 12.33
CA VAL A 181 -6.56 4.47 11.61
C VAL A 181 -7.69 3.48 11.38
N VAL A 182 -7.90 3.06 10.13
CA VAL A 182 -8.81 1.98 9.75
C VAL A 182 -8.28 0.66 10.34
N ARG A 183 -9.17 -0.20 10.82
CA ARG A 183 -8.80 -1.43 11.53
C ARG A 183 -9.26 -2.72 10.86
N GLU A 184 -10.16 -2.60 9.90
CA GLU A 184 -10.78 -3.72 9.20
C GLU A 184 -9.92 -4.26 8.06
N PHE A 185 -8.90 -3.50 7.66
CA PHE A 185 -7.90 -3.86 6.65
C PHE A 185 -6.50 -3.77 7.23
N CYS A 186 -5.57 -4.51 6.64
CA CYS A 186 -4.20 -4.59 7.12
C CYS A 186 -3.25 -4.84 5.93
N GLY A 187 -1.98 -4.61 6.13
CA GLY A 187 -0.94 -5.13 5.27
C GLY A 187 -0.80 -6.64 5.41
N HIS A 188 -0.06 -7.25 4.52
CA HIS A 188 0.04 -8.69 4.41
C HIS A 188 1.41 -9.14 3.93
N GLY A 189 1.79 -10.37 4.23
CA GLY A 189 2.89 -11.03 3.56
C GLY A 189 2.65 -11.07 2.05
N VAL A 190 3.71 -10.92 1.27
CA VAL A 190 3.67 -10.95 -0.19
C VAL A 190 4.85 -11.74 -0.74
N GLY A 191 4.61 -12.49 -1.82
CA GLY A 191 5.64 -13.34 -2.40
C GLY A 191 5.19 -13.94 -3.72
N GLN A 192 5.25 -15.26 -3.83
CA GLN A 192 4.64 -15.97 -4.97
C GLN A 192 3.13 -16.12 -4.86
N LYS A 193 2.56 -15.68 -3.74
CA LYS A 193 1.12 -15.43 -3.59
C LYS A 193 0.91 -13.95 -3.34
N PHE A 194 -0.22 -13.42 -3.80
CA PHE A 194 -0.60 -12.03 -3.61
C PHE A 194 -0.69 -11.72 -2.11
N HIS A 195 -1.46 -12.52 -1.39
CA HIS A 195 -1.61 -12.40 0.06
C HIS A 195 -1.07 -13.65 0.76
N GLU A 196 -0.10 -13.45 1.64
CA GLU A 196 0.52 -14.47 2.49
C GLU A 196 0.46 -14.03 3.96
N GLU A 197 0.76 -14.94 4.90
CA GLU A 197 1.08 -14.55 6.26
C GLU A 197 2.43 -13.78 6.31
N PRO A 198 2.59 -12.82 7.23
CA PRO A 198 1.67 -12.47 8.30
C PRO A 198 0.69 -11.35 7.93
N GLN A 199 -0.35 -11.16 8.75
CA GLN A 199 -1.15 -9.93 8.73
C GLN A 199 -0.37 -8.80 9.43
N VAL A 200 -0.29 -7.64 8.78
CA VAL A 200 0.44 -6.46 9.28
C VAL A 200 -0.56 -5.39 9.67
N LEU A 201 -0.98 -5.39 10.93
CA LEU A 201 -1.92 -4.42 11.44
C LEU A 201 -1.28 -3.03 11.53
N HIS A 202 -2.02 -1.98 11.16
CA HIS A 202 -1.58 -0.58 11.26
C HIS A 202 -1.94 0.07 12.60
N TYR A 203 -2.29 -0.74 13.58
CA TYR A 203 -2.58 -0.39 14.97
C TYR A 203 -2.16 -1.53 15.88
N GLY A 204 -2.03 -1.30 17.17
CA GLY A 204 -1.70 -2.40 18.07
C GLY A 204 -1.01 -2.00 19.35
N ARG A 205 -0.31 -2.97 19.96
CA ARG A 205 0.44 -2.83 21.20
C ARG A 205 1.89 -3.24 20.97
N PRO A 206 2.85 -2.52 21.54
CA PRO A 206 4.25 -2.91 21.47
C PRO A 206 4.49 -4.32 21.99
N GLY A 207 5.43 -5.03 21.35
CA GLY A 207 5.87 -6.36 21.79
C GLY A 207 4.85 -7.47 21.55
N THR A 208 3.85 -7.28 20.68
CA THR A 208 2.82 -8.28 20.36
C THR A 208 2.92 -8.74 18.90
N LEU A 209 2.18 -9.80 18.59
CA LEU A 209 2.14 -10.46 17.28
C LEU A 209 3.47 -11.13 16.91
N GLU A 210 3.63 -11.52 15.65
CA GLU A 210 4.77 -12.27 15.13
C GLU A 210 6.06 -11.46 15.23
N GLU A 211 7.16 -12.16 15.48
CA GLU A 211 8.50 -11.60 15.46
C GLU A 211 9.02 -11.52 14.03
N LEU A 212 9.63 -10.38 13.70
CA LEU A 212 10.24 -10.17 12.40
C LEU A 212 11.54 -10.94 12.26
N MET A 213 11.65 -11.70 11.18
CA MET A 213 12.82 -12.52 10.86
C MET A 213 13.35 -12.15 9.47
N PRO A 214 14.68 -12.25 9.24
CA PRO A 214 15.24 -12.03 7.92
C PRO A 214 14.58 -12.88 6.84
N GLY A 215 14.39 -12.32 5.65
CA GLY A 215 13.71 -12.98 4.52
C GLY A 215 12.18 -12.84 4.52
N MET A 216 11.57 -12.26 5.56
CA MET A 216 10.16 -11.88 5.49
C MET A 216 9.96 -10.72 4.52
N THR A 217 8.92 -10.82 3.66
CA THR A 217 8.45 -9.72 2.82
C THR A 217 6.97 -9.49 3.05
N PHE A 218 6.58 -8.24 3.25
CA PHE A 218 5.19 -7.85 3.56
C PHE A 218 4.94 -6.39 3.18
N THR A 219 3.66 -6.02 3.07
CA THR A 219 3.24 -4.65 2.83
C THR A 219 3.04 -3.88 4.13
N ILE A 220 3.32 -2.58 4.09
CA ILE A 220 2.88 -1.59 5.10
C ILE A 220 2.07 -0.54 4.34
N GLU A 221 0.75 -0.51 4.59
CA GLU A 221 -0.24 0.18 3.78
C GLU A 221 -1.34 0.86 4.61
N PRO A 222 -1.00 1.74 5.56
CA PRO A 222 -1.98 2.31 6.46
C PRO A 222 -3.04 3.14 5.73
N MET A 223 -4.31 2.83 6.01
CA MET A 223 -5.47 3.60 5.61
C MET A 223 -5.84 4.55 6.74
N ILE A 224 -5.77 5.85 6.49
CA ILE A 224 -5.96 6.91 7.48
C ILE A 224 -7.15 7.80 7.07
N ASN A 225 -8.12 7.96 7.96
CA ASN A 225 -9.31 8.78 7.74
C ASN A 225 -9.17 10.16 8.40
N ALA A 226 -9.65 11.19 7.71
CA ALA A 226 -9.71 12.55 8.25
C ALA A 226 -10.76 12.70 9.37
N GLY A 227 -11.76 11.85 9.38
CA GLY A 227 -12.82 11.79 10.39
C GLY A 227 -12.71 10.55 11.28
N LYS A 228 -13.85 9.87 11.48
CA LYS A 228 -13.90 8.64 12.27
C LYS A 228 -13.31 7.46 11.50
N ARG A 229 -12.83 6.45 12.23
CA ARG A 229 -12.24 5.25 11.64
C ARG A 229 -13.27 4.32 10.96
N ASP A 230 -14.57 4.50 11.29
CA ASP A 230 -15.61 3.58 10.84
C ASP A 230 -15.80 3.62 9.32
N ILE A 231 -15.91 2.44 8.73
CA ILE A 231 -16.06 2.24 7.30
C ILE A 231 -17.38 1.51 6.98
N LYS A 232 -17.71 1.42 5.72
CA LYS A 232 -18.84 0.65 5.18
C LYS A 232 -18.60 0.30 3.73
N ASP A 233 -19.38 -0.66 3.21
CA ASP A 233 -19.40 -0.97 1.79
C ASP A 233 -19.79 0.27 0.97
N GLY A 234 -19.21 0.41 -0.20
CA GLY A 234 -19.48 1.48 -1.14
C GLY A 234 -20.96 1.51 -1.58
N PRO A 235 -21.45 2.67 -2.05
CA PRO A 235 -22.87 2.83 -2.40
C PRO A 235 -23.31 1.98 -3.61
N GLU A 236 -22.38 1.62 -4.47
CA GLU A 236 -22.67 0.87 -5.69
C GLU A 236 -22.81 -0.63 -5.46
N LYS A 237 -22.55 -1.10 -4.22
CA LYS A 237 -22.58 -2.53 -3.86
C LYS A 237 -21.84 -3.43 -4.86
N ASP A 238 -20.73 -2.93 -5.34
CA ASP A 238 -19.87 -3.59 -6.32
C ASP A 238 -19.10 -4.78 -5.72
N GLY A 239 -19.22 -4.98 -4.42
CA GLY A 239 -18.57 -6.06 -3.67
C GLY A 239 -17.14 -5.77 -3.26
N TRP A 240 -16.57 -4.60 -3.64
CA TRP A 240 -15.17 -4.26 -3.45
C TRP A 240 -14.93 -2.89 -2.79
N SER A 241 -15.53 -1.84 -3.34
CA SER A 241 -15.27 -0.46 -2.89
C SER A 241 -15.65 -0.26 -1.43
N ILE A 242 -14.72 0.24 -0.65
CA ILE A 242 -14.93 0.58 0.76
C ILE A 242 -14.87 2.10 0.94
N VAL A 243 -15.79 2.64 1.73
CA VAL A 243 -15.87 4.09 1.98
C VAL A 243 -15.90 4.40 3.47
N THR A 244 -15.46 5.60 3.84
CA THR A 244 -15.66 6.11 5.21
C THR A 244 -17.15 6.26 5.50
N ARG A 245 -17.56 5.89 6.71
CA ARG A 245 -18.99 5.97 7.11
C ARG A 245 -19.48 7.40 7.20
N ASP A 246 -18.62 8.33 7.58
CA ASP A 246 -18.92 9.74 7.77
C ASP A 246 -18.61 10.60 6.52
N HIS A 247 -18.22 9.97 5.40
CA HIS A 247 -17.82 10.62 4.15
C HIS A 247 -16.61 11.56 4.27
N SER A 248 -15.82 11.45 5.34
CA SER A 248 -14.54 12.14 5.46
C SER A 248 -13.53 11.59 4.45
N LEU A 249 -12.53 12.40 4.09
CA LEU A 249 -11.44 11.96 3.21
C LEU A 249 -10.66 10.80 3.86
N SER A 250 -10.20 9.88 3.03
CA SER A 250 -9.28 8.81 3.39
C SER A 250 -8.04 8.86 2.50
N ALA A 251 -6.89 8.50 3.04
CA ALA A 251 -5.65 8.36 2.30
C ALA A 251 -4.95 7.05 2.67
N GLN A 252 -4.26 6.46 1.69
CA GLN A 252 -3.44 5.27 1.83
C GLN A 252 -2.13 5.47 1.08
N TRP A 253 -1.03 5.04 1.69
CA TRP A 253 0.26 4.85 1.04
C TRP A 253 0.71 3.45 1.32
N GLU A 254 1.51 2.90 0.43
CA GLU A 254 1.99 1.54 0.60
C GLU A 254 3.40 1.36 0.08
N HIS A 255 4.15 0.53 0.79
CA HIS A 255 5.39 -0.05 0.33
C HIS A 255 5.50 -1.52 0.70
N THR A 256 6.11 -2.31 -0.19
CA THR A 256 6.59 -3.65 0.12
C THR A 256 7.96 -3.57 0.78
N ILE A 257 8.10 -4.25 1.93
CA ILE A 257 9.26 -4.23 2.79
C ILE A 257 9.87 -5.63 2.87
N LEU A 258 11.19 -5.71 2.78
CA LEU A 258 12.00 -6.87 3.11
C LEU A 258 12.65 -6.67 4.47
N VAL A 259 12.55 -7.65 5.37
CA VAL A 259 13.37 -7.72 6.57
C VAL A 259 14.74 -8.27 6.20
N THR A 260 15.78 -7.46 6.36
CA THR A 260 17.18 -7.86 6.12
C THR A 260 17.83 -8.41 7.40
N GLU A 261 19.06 -8.88 7.34
CA GLU A 261 19.82 -9.38 8.50
C GLU A 261 19.99 -8.31 9.62
N THR A 262 19.97 -7.03 9.26
CA THR A 262 20.29 -5.95 10.21
C THR A 262 19.22 -4.85 10.28
N GLY A 263 18.18 -4.91 9.44
CA GLY A 263 17.16 -3.87 9.35
C GLY A 263 16.11 -4.18 8.30
N TYR A 264 15.91 -3.27 7.36
CA TYR A 264 14.92 -3.42 6.30
C TYR A 264 15.43 -2.86 4.96
N GLU A 265 14.77 -3.30 3.89
CA GLU A 265 14.87 -2.73 2.55
C GLU A 265 13.44 -2.41 2.05
N VAL A 266 13.25 -1.23 1.48
CA VAL A 266 11.98 -0.86 0.83
C VAL A 266 12.09 -1.23 -0.63
N LEU A 267 11.35 -2.25 -1.07
CA LEU A 267 11.47 -2.84 -2.42
C LEU A 267 10.76 -2.03 -3.51
N THR A 268 9.93 -1.08 -3.10
CA THR A 268 9.04 -0.32 -4.00
C THR A 268 9.37 1.19 -4.03
N LEU A 269 10.60 1.57 -3.70
CA LEU A 269 11.09 2.92 -3.96
C LEU A 269 11.55 3.06 -5.42
N SER A 270 11.26 4.22 -6.02
CA SER A 270 11.65 4.57 -7.38
C SER A 270 12.03 6.04 -7.50
N ALA A 271 12.56 6.46 -8.64
CA ALA A 271 12.89 7.86 -8.90
C ALA A 271 11.67 8.81 -8.83
N GLY A 272 10.47 8.29 -9.12
CA GLY A 272 9.21 9.05 -9.02
C GLY A 272 8.54 8.96 -7.64
N SER A 273 9.10 8.23 -6.69
CA SER A 273 8.58 8.20 -5.32
C SER A 273 8.72 9.57 -4.66
N PRO A 274 7.77 9.97 -3.79
CA PRO A 274 7.96 11.16 -2.97
C PRO A 274 9.24 11.04 -2.14
N PRO A 275 9.92 12.18 -1.85
CA PRO A 275 11.10 12.16 -0.99
C PRO A 275 10.74 11.58 0.38
N ILE A 276 11.64 10.76 0.92
CA ILE A 276 11.48 10.22 2.28
C ILE A 276 11.36 11.38 3.28
N PRO A 277 10.53 11.25 4.34
CA PRO A 277 10.41 12.30 5.34
C PRO A 277 11.76 12.66 5.99
N ALA A 278 11.97 13.93 6.31
CA ALA A 278 13.23 14.40 6.87
C ALA A 278 13.67 13.62 8.13
N PHE A 279 12.71 13.28 9.01
CA PHE A 279 13.01 12.51 10.22
C PHE A 279 13.52 11.08 9.92
N VAL A 280 13.16 10.52 8.76
CA VAL A 280 13.69 9.22 8.29
C VAL A 280 15.12 9.38 7.81
N ALA A 281 15.38 10.42 7.00
CA ALA A 281 16.73 10.73 6.54
C ALA A 281 17.68 10.96 7.71
N ASP A 282 17.27 11.74 8.70
CA ASP A 282 18.04 11.99 9.93
C ASP A 282 18.33 10.69 10.71
N PHE A 283 17.32 9.81 10.82
CA PHE A 283 17.47 8.52 11.48
C PHE A 283 18.46 7.60 10.76
N LEU A 284 18.39 7.52 9.43
CA LEU A 284 19.29 6.69 8.62
C LEU A 284 20.74 7.19 8.73
N VAL A 285 20.97 8.49 8.70
CA VAL A 285 22.31 9.07 8.89
C VAL A 285 22.89 8.69 10.25
N GLN A 286 22.09 8.66 11.30
CA GLN A 286 22.53 8.36 12.66
C GLN A 286 22.75 6.85 12.92
N ASN A 287 21.95 5.97 12.30
CA ASN A 287 21.90 4.55 12.66
C ASN A 287 22.38 3.60 11.56
N ASN A 288 22.38 4.03 10.30
CA ASN A 288 22.86 3.19 9.18
C ASN A 288 23.27 4.01 7.95
N PRO A 289 24.46 4.66 7.99
CA PRO A 289 24.92 5.53 6.90
C PRO A 289 25.07 4.81 5.56
N ALA A 290 25.21 3.47 5.53
CA ALA A 290 25.30 2.70 4.29
C ALA A 290 23.97 2.60 3.51
N GLN A 291 22.82 2.72 4.17
CA GLN A 291 21.52 2.71 3.50
C GLN A 291 21.16 4.02 2.78
N VAL A 292 21.82 5.11 3.12
CA VAL A 292 21.59 6.43 2.48
C VAL A 292 22.07 6.45 1.03
N LEU A 293 22.98 5.57 0.65
CA LEU A 293 23.59 5.52 -0.70
C LEU A 293 22.76 4.76 -1.75
N VAL A 294 21.68 4.07 -1.36
CA VAL A 294 20.85 3.28 -2.28
C VAL A 294 19.62 4.07 -2.78
N SER A 295 19.35 5.24 -2.22
CA SER A 295 18.18 6.10 -2.51
C SER A 295 18.51 7.41 -3.25
N ALA A 296 19.68 7.50 -3.90
CA ALA A 296 20.07 8.67 -4.69
C ALA A 296 20.12 8.36 -6.19
#